data_6e80939b2525dd9241d86e9cc5e639f1
#
_entry.id   6e80939b2525dd9241d86e9cc5e639f1
#
_cell.length_a   1.000
_cell.length_b   1.000
_cell.length_c   1.000
_cell.angle_alpha   90.00
_cell.angle_beta   90.00
_cell.angle_gamma   90.00
#
_symmetry.space_group_name_H-M   'P 1'
#
loop_
_entity.id
_entity.type
_entity.pdbx_description
1 polymer ?
#
loop_
_entity_poly.entity_id
_entity_poly.type
_entity_poly.pdbx_seq_one_letter_code
_entity_poly.pdbx_strand_id
1 'polypeptide(L)'
;MSDEPFPALPEPLPAPVFDSHCHLDLVGLPVEEQLASARAAGIARIVTIGVDLESSRLCAETAAEFDDVYAGVAIHPNDTTGVTDAVLDEIAALAALPHVRAVGETGLDYYRDWAGKGDQHRSFRAHIDIAKRTGKALVIHDREAHDDVLSILADEGAPERTVFHCYSGDADMARICADNGYFMSFAGNVTFKNAEPLRDALRAAPLDLLLVETDAPFLTPVPNRGRPNASYLIPHTLRLMAEVKGVDLAELCAAIDANGVRAFGPW
;
A
#
# COMPACT_ATOMS: atom_id res chain seq x y z
N MET A 1 16.32 -1.08 12.67
CA MET A 1 15.71 0.28 12.82
C MET A 1 16.84 1.25 13.12
N SER A 2 16.75 2.51 12.65
CA SER A 2 17.77 3.51 12.98
C SER A 2 17.62 3.93 14.44
N ASP A 3 18.73 4.21 15.14
CA ASP A 3 18.73 4.76 16.51
C ASP A 3 18.33 6.26 16.53
N GLU A 4 17.99 6.82 15.38
CA GLU A 4 17.56 8.20 15.25
C GLU A 4 16.14 8.40 15.82
N PRO A 5 15.86 9.53 16.48
CA PRO A 5 14.54 9.79 17.00
C PRO A 5 13.51 9.99 15.88
N PHE A 6 12.24 9.67 16.16
CA PHE A 6 11.15 9.94 15.24
C PHE A 6 11.13 11.43 14.83
N PRO A 7 10.80 11.75 13.56
CA PRO A 7 10.65 13.13 13.10
C PRO A 7 9.59 13.91 13.89
N ALA A 8 9.73 15.23 13.93
CA ALA A 8 8.67 16.09 14.46
C ALA A 8 7.39 15.99 13.61
N LEU A 9 6.25 16.20 14.25
CA LEU A 9 4.96 16.26 13.57
C LEU A 9 4.98 17.38 12.51
N PRO A 10 4.64 17.09 11.24
CA PRO A 10 4.56 18.10 10.18
C PRO A 10 3.30 18.97 10.36
N GLU A 11 3.23 20.06 9.61
CA GLU A 11 1.99 20.84 9.48
C GLU A 11 0.87 19.92 8.98
N PRO A 12 -0.32 19.93 9.63
CA PRO A 12 -1.43 19.06 9.25
C PRO A 12 -1.91 19.27 7.82
N LEU A 13 -2.57 18.27 7.26
CA LEU A 13 -3.25 18.36 5.98
C LEU A 13 -4.53 19.20 6.09
N PRO A 14 -4.93 19.90 5.01
CA PRO A 14 -6.14 20.75 5.01
C PRO A 14 -7.45 19.94 5.02
N ALA A 15 -7.39 18.65 4.67
CA ALA A 15 -8.51 17.72 4.68
C ALA A 15 -8.02 16.32 5.06
N PRO A 16 -8.89 15.47 5.66
CA PRO A 16 -8.53 14.11 6.03
C PRO A 16 -8.11 13.27 4.83
N VAL A 17 -7.12 12.42 5.05
CA VAL A 17 -6.70 11.36 4.12
C VAL A 17 -6.50 10.05 4.90
N PHE A 18 -6.07 9.02 4.22
CA PHE A 18 -5.71 7.74 4.83
C PHE A 18 -4.31 7.31 4.37
N ASP A 19 -3.70 6.40 5.15
CA ASP A 19 -2.48 5.69 4.76
C ASP A 19 -2.90 4.34 4.15
N SER A 20 -2.68 4.16 2.85
CA SER A 20 -3.14 2.96 2.15
C SER A 20 -2.29 1.73 2.40
N HIS A 21 -1.08 1.89 2.99
CA HIS A 21 -0.16 0.79 3.24
C HIS A 21 0.91 1.14 4.26
N CYS A 22 0.90 0.47 5.38
CA CYS A 22 1.98 0.51 6.37
C CYS A 22 2.03 -0.81 7.17
N HIS A 23 3.10 -0.98 7.96
CA HIS A 23 3.29 -2.12 8.86
C HIS A 23 3.34 -1.58 10.30
N LEU A 24 2.17 -1.38 10.93
CA LEU A 24 2.06 -0.79 12.28
C LEU A 24 2.87 -1.56 13.33
N ASP A 25 2.95 -2.89 13.20
CA ASP A 25 3.70 -3.79 14.07
C ASP A 25 5.22 -3.59 14.00
N LEU A 26 5.73 -3.09 12.86
CA LEU A 26 7.16 -2.88 12.63
C LEU A 26 7.63 -1.46 12.99
N VAL A 27 6.75 -0.50 13.20
CA VAL A 27 7.12 0.91 13.49
C VAL A 27 7.84 1.05 14.84
N GLY A 28 7.52 0.19 15.80
CA GLY A 28 8.19 0.19 17.11
C GLY A 28 7.65 1.22 18.12
N LEU A 29 6.44 1.74 17.86
CA LEU A 29 5.65 2.56 18.79
C LEU A 29 4.33 1.85 19.11
N PRO A 30 3.71 2.08 20.29
CA PRO A 30 2.34 1.63 20.57
C PRO A 30 1.36 2.10 19.49
N VAL A 31 0.41 1.26 19.11
CA VAL A 31 -0.56 1.58 18.04
C VAL A 31 -1.34 2.84 18.36
N GLU A 32 -1.75 3.04 19.61
CA GLU A 32 -2.47 4.23 20.07
C GLU A 32 -1.68 5.52 19.85
N GLU A 33 -0.34 5.49 20.08
CA GLU A 33 0.53 6.65 19.84
C GLU A 33 0.69 6.93 18.35
N GLN A 34 0.79 5.88 17.54
CA GLN A 34 0.85 6.00 16.07
C GLN A 34 -0.44 6.63 15.53
N LEU A 35 -1.62 6.14 15.99
CA LEU A 35 -2.93 6.67 15.60
C LEU A 35 -3.14 8.11 16.06
N ALA A 36 -2.72 8.44 17.29
CA ALA A 36 -2.82 9.81 17.81
C ALA A 36 -1.99 10.79 16.96
N SER A 37 -0.76 10.43 16.61
CA SER A 37 0.13 11.22 15.76
C SER A 37 -0.41 11.34 14.33
N ALA A 38 -0.94 10.24 13.77
CA ALA A 38 -1.56 10.19 12.45
C ALA A 38 -2.76 11.17 12.37
N ARG A 39 -3.70 11.08 13.32
CA ARG A 39 -4.86 12.00 13.38
C ARG A 39 -4.44 13.46 13.52
N ALA A 40 -3.41 13.75 14.32
CA ALA A 40 -2.88 15.11 14.47
C ALA A 40 -2.28 15.68 13.17
N ALA A 41 -1.82 14.82 12.26
CA ALA A 41 -1.31 15.19 10.93
C ALA A 41 -2.40 15.23 9.84
N GLY A 42 -3.64 14.82 10.15
CA GLY A 42 -4.76 14.76 9.20
C GLY A 42 -4.92 13.38 8.53
N ILE A 43 -4.31 12.33 9.09
CA ILE A 43 -4.51 10.95 8.62
C ILE A 43 -5.61 10.32 9.46
N ALA A 44 -6.77 10.11 8.85
CA ALA A 44 -7.98 9.65 9.54
C ALA A 44 -8.08 8.13 9.65
N ARG A 45 -7.40 7.39 8.77
CA ARG A 45 -7.48 5.93 8.68
C ARG A 45 -6.17 5.35 8.21
N ILE A 46 -5.93 4.10 8.54
CA ILE A 46 -4.70 3.37 8.21
C ILE A 46 -5.07 1.96 7.75
N VAL A 47 -4.45 1.49 6.66
CA VAL A 47 -4.49 0.09 6.25
C VAL A 47 -3.15 -0.54 6.65
N THR A 48 -3.18 -1.38 7.69
CA THR A 48 -2.02 -2.16 8.13
C THR A 48 -1.93 -3.46 7.35
N ILE A 49 -0.72 -3.86 6.95
CA ILE A 49 -0.52 -4.91 5.94
C ILE A 49 0.31 -6.05 6.52
N GLY A 50 -0.24 -7.27 6.44
CA GLY A 50 0.47 -8.49 6.73
C GLY A 50 1.24 -9.01 5.51
N VAL A 51 2.39 -9.63 5.77
CA VAL A 51 3.30 -10.18 4.74
C VAL A 51 3.43 -11.70 4.79
N ASP A 52 2.99 -12.29 5.89
CA ASP A 52 2.90 -13.73 6.13
C ASP A 52 1.64 -14.06 6.96
N LEU A 53 1.42 -15.32 7.29
CA LEU A 53 0.22 -15.73 8.03
C LEU A 53 0.18 -15.17 9.45
N GLU A 54 1.33 -15.05 10.13
CA GLU A 54 1.43 -14.55 11.51
C GLU A 54 1.11 -13.05 11.56
N SER A 55 1.78 -12.26 10.75
CA SER A 55 1.55 -10.81 10.64
C SER A 55 0.14 -10.51 10.07
N SER A 56 -0.40 -11.33 9.15
CA SER A 56 -1.77 -11.19 8.66
C SER A 56 -2.82 -11.38 9.77
N ARG A 57 -2.61 -12.34 10.67
CA ARG A 57 -3.47 -12.50 11.87
C ARG A 57 -3.38 -11.28 12.78
N LEU A 58 -2.15 -10.82 13.07
CA LEU A 58 -1.93 -9.64 13.91
C LEU A 58 -2.59 -8.39 13.32
N CYS A 59 -2.45 -8.16 12.00
CA CYS A 59 -3.10 -7.04 11.32
C CYS A 59 -4.63 -7.12 11.43
N ALA A 60 -5.22 -8.31 11.25
CA ALA A 60 -6.65 -8.50 11.40
C ALA A 60 -7.12 -8.27 12.84
N GLU A 61 -6.36 -8.71 13.85
CA GLU A 61 -6.64 -8.46 15.27
C GLU A 61 -6.56 -6.97 15.60
N THR A 62 -5.51 -6.27 15.14
CA THR A 62 -5.36 -4.82 15.32
C THR A 62 -6.52 -4.05 14.68
N ALA A 63 -6.93 -4.42 13.48
CA ALA A 63 -8.06 -3.79 12.81
C ALA A 63 -9.42 -4.09 13.48
N ALA A 64 -9.53 -5.17 14.25
CA ALA A 64 -10.70 -5.46 15.05
C ALA A 64 -10.75 -4.65 16.35
N GLU A 65 -9.61 -4.18 16.85
CA GLU A 65 -9.48 -3.41 18.10
C GLU A 65 -9.64 -1.90 17.88
N PHE A 66 -9.18 -1.37 16.72
CA PHE A 66 -9.15 0.08 16.46
C PHE A 66 -10.03 0.45 15.25
N ASP A 67 -11.04 1.27 15.44
CA ASP A 67 -12.01 1.69 14.42
C ASP A 67 -11.37 2.41 13.20
N ASP A 68 -10.23 3.07 13.40
CA ASP A 68 -9.50 3.80 12.34
C ASP A 68 -8.49 2.92 11.60
N VAL A 69 -8.39 1.62 11.95
CA VAL A 69 -7.45 0.67 11.35
C VAL A 69 -8.21 -0.36 10.54
N TYR A 70 -7.75 -0.61 9.34
CA TYR A 70 -8.18 -1.69 8.46
C TYR A 70 -6.99 -2.57 8.14
N ALA A 71 -7.23 -3.83 7.74
CA ALA A 71 -6.17 -4.77 7.46
C ALA A 71 -6.13 -5.20 5.99
N GLY A 72 -4.92 -5.45 5.50
CA GLY A 72 -4.64 -6.30 4.37
C GLY A 72 -3.94 -7.58 4.83
N VAL A 73 -4.28 -8.70 4.21
CA VAL A 73 -3.78 -10.04 4.58
C VAL A 73 -3.33 -10.80 3.35
N ALA A 74 -2.11 -11.33 3.38
CA ALA A 74 -1.55 -12.12 2.28
C ALA A 74 -0.24 -12.79 2.68
N ILE A 75 0.39 -13.41 1.67
CA ILE A 75 1.78 -13.88 1.71
C ILE A 75 2.57 -13.04 0.70
N HIS A 76 3.57 -12.31 1.18
CA HIS A 76 4.48 -11.51 0.38
C HIS A 76 5.29 -12.39 -0.59
N PRO A 77 5.62 -11.94 -1.81
CA PRO A 77 6.35 -12.75 -2.80
C PRO A 77 7.65 -13.37 -2.28
N ASN A 78 8.33 -12.73 -1.35
CA ASN A 78 9.57 -13.25 -0.76
C ASN A 78 9.37 -14.38 0.26
N ASP A 79 8.14 -14.60 0.74
CA ASP A 79 7.78 -15.59 1.76
C ASP A 79 6.95 -16.76 1.20
N THR A 80 6.91 -16.90 -0.13
CA THR A 80 6.08 -17.89 -0.83
C THR A 80 6.65 -19.31 -0.85
N THR A 81 7.93 -19.47 -0.47
CA THR A 81 8.56 -20.81 -0.46
C THR A 81 7.86 -21.75 0.54
N GLY A 82 7.36 -22.88 0.04
CA GLY A 82 6.71 -23.88 0.87
C GLY A 82 5.30 -23.52 1.36
N VAL A 83 4.70 -22.44 0.85
CA VAL A 83 3.30 -22.08 1.15
C VAL A 83 2.36 -23.19 0.64
N THR A 84 1.56 -23.73 1.56
CA THR A 84 0.59 -24.79 1.31
C THR A 84 -0.81 -24.23 1.04
N ASP A 85 -1.69 -25.05 0.47
CA ASP A 85 -3.09 -24.66 0.28
C ASP A 85 -3.80 -24.37 1.62
N ALA A 86 -3.42 -25.07 2.70
CA ALA A 86 -3.96 -24.79 4.03
C ALA A 86 -3.62 -23.38 4.53
N VAL A 87 -2.42 -22.86 4.24
CA VAL A 87 -2.04 -21.48 4.56
C VAL A 87 -2.89 -20.50 3.73
N LEU A 88 -3.09 -20.78 2.44
CA LEU A 88 -3.92 -19.95 1.56
C LEU A 88 -5.40 -19.95 1.99
N ASP A 89 -5.91 -21.09 2.48
CA ASP A 89 -7.26 -21.17 3.03
C ASP A 89 -7.43 -20.32 4.30
N GLU A 90 -6.40 -20.27 5.17
CA GLU A 90 -6.40 -19.39 6.34
C GLU A 90 -6.35 -17.90 5.93
N ILE A 91 -5.53 -17.51 4.95
CA ILE A 91 -5.55 -16.17 4.39
C ILE A 91 -6.93 -15.82 3.83
N ALA A 92 -7.57 -16.74 3.11
CA ALA A 92 -8.92 -16.53 2.59
C ALA A 92 -9.97 -16.35 3.72
N ALA A 93 -9.83 -17.08 4.82
CA ALA A 93 -10.68 -16.93 5.99
C ALA A 93 -10.48 -15.56 6.67
N LEU A 94 -9.24 -15.10 6.83
CA LEU A 94 -8.93 -13.76 7.33
C LEU A 94 -9.48 -12.67 6.41
N ALA A 95 -9.30 -12.83 5.08
CA ALA A 95 -9.81 -11.87 4.08
C ALA A 95 -11.34 -11.71 4.14
N ALA A 96 -12.07 -12.72 4.61
CA ALA A 96 -13.53 -12.64 4.75
C ALA A 96 -13.99 -11.76 5.93
N LEU A 97 -13.11 -11.41 6.88
CA LEU A 97 -13.46 -10.59 8.04
C LEU A 97 -13.87 -9.17 7.61
N PRO A 98 -14.81 -8.50 8.35
CA PRO A 98 -15.35 -7.22 7.92
C PRO A 98 -14.35 -6.05 7.94
N HIS A 99 -13.39 -6.07 8.88
CA HIS A 99 -12.33 -5.05 9.02
C HIS A 99 -11.10 -5.34 8.15
N VAL A 100 -11.02 -6.49 7.49
CA VAL A 100 -10.04 -6.77 6.44
C VAL A 100 -10.58 -6.20 5.13
N ARG A 101 -9.82 -5.31 4.49
CA ARG A 101 -10.22 -4.57 3.28
C ARG A 101 -9.42 -4.95 2.05
N ALA A 102 -8.29 -5.63 2.25
CA ALA A 102 -7.40 -6.01 1.16
C ALA A 102 -6.91 -7.46 1.28
N VAL A 103 -6.66 -8.06 0.14
CA VAL A 103 -5.80 -9.21 -0.05
C VAL A 103 -4.46 -8.66 -0.57
N GLY A 104 -3.49 -8.61 0.31
CA GLY A 104 -2.19 -8.00 0.07
C GLY A 104 -1.43 -7.82 1.40
N GLU A 105 -0.14 -7.75 1.30
CA GLU A 105 0.76 -7.53 0.19
C GLU A 105 1.14 -8.85 -0.52
N THR A 106 0.83 -8.95 -1.80
CA THR A 106 1.14 -10.12 -2.64
C THR A 106 1.61 -9.65 -4.02
N GLY A 107 2.19 -10.51 -4.83
CA GLY A 107 2.68 -10.13 -6.15
C GLY A 107 4.00 -10.79 -6.50
N LEU A 108 4.91 -10.02 -7.10
CA LEU A 108 6.20 -10.52 -7.58
C LEU A 108 7.36 -9.60 -7.19
N ASP A 109 8.47 -10.18 -6.75
CA ASP A 109 9.73 -9.48 -6.46
C ASP A 109 10.89 -10.23 -7.15
N TYR A 110 11.41 -9.65 -8.23
CA TYR A 110 12.55 -10.22 -8.95
C TYR A 110 13.89 -9.57 -8.58
N TYR A 111 13.85 -8.55 -7.72
CA TYR A 111 15.05 -7.95 -7.17
C TYR A 111 15.64 -8.79 -6.03
N ARG A 112 14.79 -9.42 -5.21
CA ARG A 112 15.21 -10.31 -4.12
C ARG A 112 15.11 -11.76 -4.57
N ASP A 113 16.11 -12.57 -4.22
CA ASP A 113 16.20 -13.99 -4.59
C ASP A 113 15.90 -14.89 -3.38
N TRP A 114 14.79 -14.59 -2.67
CA TRP A 114 14.42 -15.32 -1.45
C TRP A 114 13.40 -16.42 -1.71
N ALA A 115 12.59 -16.28 -2.74
CA ALA A 115 11.65 -17.30 -3.20
C ALA A 115 11.70 -17.48 -4.70
N GLY A 116 11.52 -18.72 -5.17
CA GLY A 116 11.52 -19.04 -6.60
C GLY A 116 10.35 -18.39 -7.34
N LYS A 117 10.57 -17.96 -8.60
CA LYS A 117 9.52 -17.35 -9.42
C LYS A 117 8.25 -18.21 -9.53
N GLY A 118 8.40 -19.54 -9.63
CA GLY A 118 7.27 -20.46 -9.70
C GLY A 118 6.38 -20.42 -8.45
N ASP A 119 6.97 -20.33 -7.26
CA ASP A 119 6.23 -20.21 -6.00
C ASP A 119 5.56 -18.84 -5.91
N GLN A 120 6.24 -17.75 -6.30
CA GLN A 120 5.68 -16.41 -6.36
C GLN A 120 4.45 -16.37 -7.30
N HIS A 121 4.58 -16.89 -8.52
CA HIS A 121 3.47 -16.95 -9.50
C HIS A 121 2.27 -17.76 -8.98
N ARG A 122 2.51 -18.93 -8.38
CA ARG A 122 1.44 -19.74 -7.78
C ARG A 122 0.72 -18.99 -6.68
N SER A 123 1.47 -18.39 -5.77
CA SER A 123 0.93 -17.62 -4.66
C SER A 123 0.14 -16.40 -5.16
N PHE A 124 0.69 -15.63 -6.09
CA PHE A 124 0.02 -14.45 -6.64
C PHE A 124 -1.31 -14.80 -7.31
N ARG A 125 -1.36 -15.86 -8.15
CA ARG A 125 -2.60 -16.35 -8.76
C ARG A 125 -3.64 -16.76 -7.72
N ALA A 126 -3.21 -17.44 -6.64
CA ALA A 126 -4.11 -17.81 -5.55
C ALA A 126 -4.68 -16.58 -4.83
N HIS A 127 -3.88 -15.56 -4.57
CA HIS A 127 -4.34 -14.31 -3.94
C HIS A 127 -5.29 -13.51 -4.84
N ILE A 128 -5.08 -13.51 -6.15
CA ILE A 128 -6.05 -12.94 -7.12
C ILE A 128 -7.41 -13.63 -6.98
N ASP A 129 -7.43 -14.97 -6.91
CA ASP A 129 -8.67 -15.73 -6.71
C ASP A 129 -9.32 -15.41 -5.36
N ILE A 130 -8.55 -15.35 -4.28
CA ILE A 130 -9.05 -14.96 -2.95
C ILE A 130 -9.67 -13.56 -2.99
N ALA A 131 -8.99 -12.56 -3.59
CA ALA A 131 -9.50 -11.20 -3.70
C ALA A 131 -10.83 -11.14 -4.47
N LYS A 132 -10.95 -11.88 -5.58
CA LYS A 132 -12.18 -11.99 -6.37
C LYS A 132 -13.32 -12.61 -5.57
N ARG A 133 -13.08 -13.75 -4.91
CA ARG A 133 -14.11 -14.47 -4.12
C ARG A 133 -14.59 -13.68 -2.90
N THR A 134 -13.69 -12.93 -2.26
CA THR A 134 -14.01 -12.15 -1.06
C THR A 134 -14.49 -10.72 -1.39
N GLY A 135 -14.34 -10.27 -2.65
CA GLY A 135 -14.67 -8.92 -3.07
C GLY A 135 -13.79 -7.85 -2.42
N LYS A 136 -12.56 -8.20 -2.03
CA LYS A 136 -11.60 -7.28 -1.41
C LYS A 136 -10.68 -6.64 -2.46
N ALA A 137 -10.03 -5.54 -2.10
CA ALA A 137 -8.97 -4.97 -2.93
C ALA A 137 -7.80 -5.97 -3.04
N LEU A 138 -7.17 -6.06 -4.22
CA LEU A 138 -5.89 -6.73 -4.39
C LEU A 138 -4.78 -5.69 -4.27
N VAL A 139 -3.90 -5.82 -3.28
CA VAL A 139 -2.75 -4.92 -3.06
C VAL A 139 -1.48 -5.62 -3.51
N ILE A 140 -0.87 -5.08 -4.57
CA ILE A 140 0.19 -5.72 -5.33
C ILE A 140 1.55 -5.13 -4.98
N HIS A 141 2.47 -5.99 -4.58
CA HIS A 141 3.91 -5.76 -4.60
C HIS A 141 4.45 -6.07 -5.99
N ASP A 142 5.12 -5.11 -6.60
CA ASP A 142 5.72 -5.26 -7.92
C ASP A 142 7.13 -4.65 -7.92
N ARG A 143 8.14 -5.51 -7.95
CA ARG A 143 9.53 -5.07 -7.96
C ARG A 143 10.33 -5.78 -9.04
N GLU A 144 10.72 -5.03 -10.08
CA GLU A 144 11.44 -5.56 -11.26
C GLU A 144 10.69 -6.72 -11.97
N ALA A 145 9.34 -6.74 -11.85
CA ALA A 145 8.49 -7.82 -12.35
C ALA A 145 7.25 -7.33 -13.14
N HIS A 146 7.25 -6.08 -13.57
CA HIS A 146 6.09 -5.37 -14.15
C HIS A 146 5.37 -6.17 -15.24
N ASP A 147 6.11 -6.70 -16.24
CA ASP A 147 5.52 -7.43 -17.35
C ASP A 147 4.81 -8.71 -16.91
N ASP A 148 5.41 -9.46 -15.98
CA ASP A 148 4.84 -10.71 -15.47
C ASP A 148 3.63 -10.43 -14.57
N VAL A 149 3.66 -9.35 -13.75
CA VAL A 149 2.50 -8.90 -12.94
C VAL A 149 1.33 -8.57 -13.85
N LEU A 150 1.54 -7.73 -14.87
CA LEU A 150 0.50 -7.34 -15.82
C LEU A 150 -0.02 -8.53 -16.62
N SER A 151 0.87 -9.45 -17.05
CA SER A 151 0.49 -10.67 -17.76
C SER A 151 -0.39 -11.58 -16.90
N ILE A 152 -0.02 -11.80 -15.63
CA ILE A 152 -0.80 -12.64 -14.71
C ILE A 152 -2.16 -12.01 -14.43
N LEU A 153 -2.24 -10.69 -14.23
CA LEU A 153 -3.51 -9.99 -14.07
C LEU A 153 -4.43 -10.15 -15.30
N ALA A 154 -3.85 -10.08 -16.50
CA ALA A 154 -4.60 -10.29 -17.74
C ALA A 154 -5.10 -11.75 -17.89
N ASP A 155 -4.23 -12.73 -17.57
CA ASP A 155 -4.54 -14.16 -17.66
C ASP A 155 -5.66 -14.57 -16.69
N GLU A 156 -5.55 -14.13 -15.42
CA GLU A 156 -6.50 -14.49 -14.36
C GLU A 156 -7.77 -13.62 -14.40
N GLY A 157 -7.74 -12.47 -15.07
CA GLY A 157 -8.74 -11.41 -14.93
C GLY A 157 -8.61 -10.70 -13.58
N ALA A 158 -8.10 -9.47 -13.61
CA ALA A 158 -7.86 -8.68 -12.41
C ALA A 158 -9.14 -8.50 -11.56
N PRO A 159 -9.03 -8.46 -10.22
CA PRO A 159 -10.13 -8.02 -9.36
C PRO A 159 -10.60 -6.61 -9.72
N GLU A 160 -11.87 -6.30 -9.45
CA GLU A 160 -12.46 -4.97 -9.70
C GLU A 160 -11.66 -3.84 -9.02
N ARG A 161 -11.08 -4.14 -7.86
CA ARG A 161 -10.28 -3.20 -7.09
C ARG A 161 -8.85 -3.71 -6.99
N THR A 162 -7.98 -3.17 -7.84
CA THR A 162 -6.56 -3.54 -7.93
C THR A 162 -5.72 -2.32 -7.62
N VAL A 163 -4.78 -2.46 -6.68
CA VAL A 163 -3.88 -1.41 -6.18
C VAL A 163 -2.45 -1.85 -6.37
N PHE A 164 -1.66 -1.09 -7.11
CA PHE A 164 -0.20 -1.19 -7.09
C PHE A 164 0.31 -0.36 -5.92
N HIS A 165 0.74 -1.02 -4.85
CA HIS A 165 1.34 -0.34 -3.71
C HIS A 165 2.78 0.06 -4.03
N CYS A 166 3.29 1.07 -3.33
CA CYS A 166 4.65 1.59 -3.51
C CYS A 166 5.04 1.67 -4.98
N TYR A 167 4.16 2.26 -5.80
CA TYR A 167 4.24 2.24 -7.26
C TYR A 167 5.68 2.47 -7.74
N SER A 168 6.19 1.55 -8.56
CA SER A 168 7.58 1.53 -8.98
C SER A 168 7.77 1.52 -10.50
N GLY A 169 6.67 1.49 -11.27
CA GLY A 169 6.68 1.56 -12.72
C GLY A 169 7.00 2.96 -13.27
N ASP A 170 7.21 3.03 -14.56
CA ASP A 170 7.40 4.28 -15.30
C ASP A 170 6.06 4.90 -15.76
N ALA A 171 6.15 5.97 -16.57
CA ALA A 171 4.97 6.66 -17.09
C ALA A 171 4.15 5.82 -18.10
N ASP A 172 4.79 4.90 -18.82
CA ASP A 172 4.09 4.03 -19.77
C ASP A 172 3.29 2.95 -19.02
N MET A 173 3.88 2.35 -17.99
CA MET A 173 3.14 1.45 -17.10
C MET A 173 2.01 2.17 -16.37
N ALA A 174 2.19 3.44 -15.96
CA ALA A 174 1.11 4.23 -15.34
C ALA A 174 -0.09 4.42 -16.29
N ARG A 175 0.13 4.58 -17.60
CA ARG A 175 -0.95 4.62 -18.58
C ARG A 175 -1.66 3.28 -18.71
N ILE A 176 -0.91 2.16 -18.72
CA ILE A 176 -1.49 0.81 -18.71
C ILE A 176 -2.36 0.60 -17.47
N CYS A 177 -1.87 1.00 -16.29
CA CYS A 177 -2.65 0.95 -15.07
C CYS A 177 -3.94 1.79 -15.16
N ALA A 178 -3.83 3.01 -15.72
CA ALA A 178 -4.96 3.90 -15.89
C ALA A 178 -6.02 3.32 -16.86
N ASP A 179 -5.61 2.74 -17.98
CA ASP A 179 -6.49 2.13 -18.97
C ASP A 179 -7.25 0.92 -18.39
N ASN A 180 -6.69 0.26 -17.40
CA ASN A 180 -7.30 -0.86 -16.68
C ASN A 180 -8.02 -0.46 -15.37
N GLY A 181 -8.00 0.81 -15.00
CA GLY A 181 -8.63 1.30 -13.77
C GLY A 181 -7.90 0.89 -12.48
N TYR A 182 -6.60 0.55 -12.57
CA TYR A 182 -5.80 0.16 -11.41
C TYR A 182 -5.34 1.40 -10.63
N PHE A 183 -5.48 1.36 -9.32
CA PHE A 183 -4.98 2.41 -8.45
C PHE A 183 -3.46 2.32 -8.29
N MET A 184 -2.81 3.47 -8.19
CA MET A 184 -1.38 3.62 -8.01
C MET A 184 -1.11 4.37 -6.71
N SER A 185 -0.50 3.71 -5.74
CA SER A 185 -0.17 4.29 -4.43
C SER A 185 1.28 4.74 -4.40
N PHE A 186 1.51 5.99 -4.00
CA PHE A 186 2.83 6.61 -3.96
C PHE A 186 3.30 6.78 -2.52
N ALA A 187 4.50 6.26 -2.24
CA ALA A 187 5.16 6.34 -0.94
C ALA A 187 6.16 7.51 -0.87
N GLY A 188 6.82 7.64 0.28
CA GLY A 188 7.81 8.69 0.54
C GLY A 188 8.99 8.74 -0.45
N ASN A 189 9.28 7.65 -1.16
CA ASN A 189 10.34 7.57 -2.17
C ASN A 189 10.12 8.53 -3.35
N VAL A 190 8.89 8.94 -3.66
CA VAL A 190 8.61 9.96 -4.70
C VAL A 190 9.29 11.30 -4.39
N THR A 191 9.56 11.57 -3.10
CA THR A 191 10.27 12.79 -2.65
C THR A 191 11.79 12.72 -2.83
N PHE A 192 12.35 11.56 -3.18
CA PHE A 192 13.80 11.38 -3.26
C PHE A 192 14.41 12.11 -4.46
N LYS A 193 15.66 12.55 -4.31
CA LYS A 193 16.34 13.35 -5.35
C LYS A 193 16.41 12.65 -6.72
N ASN A 194 16.55 11.32 -6.72
CA ASN A 194 16.69 10.50 -7.93
C ASN A 194 15.37 9.89 -8.41
N ALA A 195 14.21 10.36 -7.92
CA ALA A 195 12.89 9.81 -8.22
C ALA A 195 12.18 10.50 -9.41
N GLU A 196 12.91 11.16 -10.33
CA GLU A 196 12.26 11.82 -11.46
C GLU A 196 11.44 10.87 -12.34
N PRO A 197 11.90 9.64 -12.68
CA PRO A 197 11.04 8.70 -13.40
C PRO A 197 9.72 8.37 -12.69
N LEU A 198 9.75 8.28 -11.35
CA LEU A 198 8.54 8.05 -10.54
C LEU A 198 7.62 9.29 -10.53
N ARG A 199 8.19 10.51 -10.55
CA ARG A 199 7.41 11.75 -10.72
C ARG A 199 6.80 11.87 -12.10
N ASP A 200 7.46 11.37 -13.16
CA ASP A 200 6.89 11.29 -14.50
C ASP A 200 5.70 10.32 -14.54
N ALA A 201 5.80 9.18 -13.85
CA ALA A 201 4.67 8.27 -13.68
C ALA A 201 3.52 8.93 -12.91
N LEU A 202 3.80 9.66 -11.83
CA LEU A 202 2.81 10.41 -11.06
C LEU A 202 2.12 11.47 -11.95
N ARG A 203 2.85 12.20 -12.81
CA ARG A 203 2.26 13.15 -13.78
C ARG A 203 1.30 12.46 -14.75
N ALA A 204 1.66 11.26 -15.24
CA ALA A 204 0.86 10.48 -16.18
C ALA A 204 -0.39 9.86 -15.54
N ALA A 205 -0.32 9.47 -14.27
CA ALA A 205 -1.42 8.84 -13.56
C ALA A 205 -2.61 9.81 -13.39
N PRO A 206 -3.86 9.41 -13.70
CA PRO A 206 -5.05 10.24 -13.50
C PRO A 206 -5.32 10.46 -12.00
N LEU A 207 -5.85 11.64 -11.65
CA LEU A 207 -6.06 12.03 -10.25
C LEU A 207 -6.98 11.08 -9.49
N ASP A 208 -7.98 10.51 -10.18
CA ASP A 208 -8.97 9.59 -9.63
C ASP A 208 -8.47 8.15 -9.44
N LEU A 209 -7.21 7.86 -9.76
CA LEU A 209 -6.56 6.57 -9.51
C LEU A 209 -5.33 6.68 -8.59
N LEU A 210 -5.10 7.87 -8.02
CA LEU A 210 -3.98 8.08 -7.09
C LEU A 210 -4.35 7.68 -5.67
N LEU A 211 -3.43 7.00 -5.00
CA LEU A 211 -3.40 6.77 -3.57
C LEU A 211 -2.09 7.28 -2.98
N VAL A 212 -2.03 7.37 -1.66
CA VAL A 212 -0.84 7.70 -0.90
C VAL A 212 -0.64 6.69 0.21
N GLU A 213 0.61 6.42 0.53
CA GLU A 213 1.00 5.53 1.60
C GLU A 213 2.30 5.97 2.26
N THR A 214 2.64 5.34 3.38
CA THR A 214 3.98 5.49 3.97
C THR A 214 4.90 4.34 3.65
N ASP A 215 4.40 3.12 3.54
CA ASP A 215 5.18 1.89 3.64
C ASP A 215 6.02 1.87 4.93
N ALA A 216 5.49 2.47 6.01
CA ALA A 216 6.20 2.57 7.29
C ALA A 216 6.46 1.18 7.88
N PRO A 217 7.67 0.98 8.44
CA PRO A 217 8.72 1.94 8.84
C PRO A 217 9.70 2.34 7.74
N PHE A 218 9.49 1.92 6.49
CA PHE A 218 10.38 2.15 5.36
C PHE A 218 10.10 3.50 4.66
N LEU A 219 10.95 3.87 3.69
CA LEU A 219 10.73 4.93 2.71
C LEU A 219 10.42 6.34 3.26
N THR A 220 10.97 6.69 4.42
CA THR A 220 10.77 8.00 5.05
C THR A 220 10.97 9.14 4.07
N PRO A 221 9.97 10.05 3.90
CA PRO A 221 10.05 11.13 2.92
C PRO A 221 11.08 12.20 3.31
N VAL A 222 11.58 12.93 2.30
CA VAL A 222 12.36 14.16 2.51
C VAL A 222 11.47 15.19 3.23
N PRO A 223 12.00 15.95 4.23
CA PRO A 223 13.42 16.07 4.61
C PRO A 223 13.92 15.04 5.64
N ASN A 224 13.10 14.09 6.03
CA ASN A 224 13.36 13.19 7.16
C ASN A 224 14.04 11.87 6.77
N ARG A 225 14.54 11.74 5.56
CA ARG A 225 15.15 10.51 5.05
C ARG A 225 16.24 9.97 5.98
N GLY A 226 16.21 8.65 6.22
CA GLY A 226 17.16 7.98 7.14
C GLY A 226 16.69 7.90 8.60
N ARG A 227 15.61 8.59 8.95
CA ARG A 227 14.93 8.49 10.25
C ARG A 227 13.78 7.48 10.19
N PRO A 228 13.23 7.02 11.32
CA PRO A 228 12.03 6.16 11.32
C PRO A 228 10.86 6.81 10.59
N ASN A 229 10.06 5.99 9.87
CA ASN A 229 8.84 6.44 9.21
C ASN A 229 7.60 6.05 10.02
N ALA A 230 6.53 6.83 9.86
CA ALA A 230 5.21 6.54 10.42
C ALA A 230 4.14 7.31 9.63
N SER A 231 2.88 6.89 9.71
CA SER A 231 1.75 7.43 8.93
C SER A 231 1.62 8.96 9.01
N TYR A 232 1.98 9.58 10.14
CA TYR A 232 1.91 11.04 10.29
C TYR A 232 2.87 11.82 9.38
N LEU A 233 3.79 11.14 8.65
CA LEU A 233 4.70 11.78 7.69
C LEU A 233 4.14 11.89 6.26
N ILE A 234 2.98 11.32 5.97
CA ILE A 234 2.26 11.47 4.69
C ILE A 234 2.16 12.93 4.20
N PRO A 235 1.97 13.96 5.06
CA PRO A 235 1.90 15.33 4.58
C PRO A 235 3.10 15.79 3.74
N HIS A 236 4.30 15.26 3.98
CA HIS A 236 5.47 15.56 3.15
C HIS A 236 5.34 14.98 1.74
N THR A 237 4.84 13.74 1.63
CA THR A 237 4.60 13.07 0.36
C THR A 237 3.52 13.78 -0.44
N LEU A 238 2.37 14.08 0.19
CA LEU A 238 1.24 14.72 -0.48
C LEU A 238 1.54 16.16 -0.96
N ARG A 239 2.30 16.94 -0.21
CA ARG A 239 2.72 18.28 -0.66
C ARG A 239 3.54 18.21 -1.95
N LEU A 240 4.49 17.27 -2.04
CA LEU A 240 5.21 17.05 -3.29
C LEU A 240 4.30 16.51 -4.40
N MET A 241 3.40 15.57 -4.10
CA MET A 241 2.47 15.04 -5.10
C MET A 241 1.59 16.15 -5.67
N ALA A 242 1.07 17.06 -4.85
CA ALA A 242 0.28 18.22 -5.28
C ALA A 242 1.09 19.15 -6.19
N GLU A 243 2.35 19.46 -5.83
CA GLU A 243 3.26 20.25 -6.65
C GLU A 243 3.51 19.58 -8.01
N VAL A 244 3.84 18.29 -8.04
CA VAL A 244 4.11 17.53 -9.27
C VAL A 244 2.88 17.44 -10.17
N LYS A 245 1.68 17.29 -9.59
CA LYS A 245 0.39 17.25 -10.31
C LYS A 245 -0.08 18.65 -10.74
N GLY A 246 0.43 19.71 -10.12
CA GLY A 246 -0.04 21.08 -10.37
C GLY A 246 -1.47 21.32 -9.89
N VAL A 247 -1.89 20.66 -8.80
CA VAL A 247 -3.22 20.80 -8.19
C VAL A 247 -3.13 21.36 -6.78
N ASP A 248 -4.22 21.93 -6.27
CA ASP A 248 -4.31 22.35 -4.88
C ASP A 248 -4.21 21.16 -3.91
N LEU A 249 -3.55 21.35 -2.77
CA LEU A 249 -3.35 20.27 -1.78
C LEU A 249 -4.69 19.78 -1.21
N ALA A 250 -5.67 20.64 -0.99
CA ALA A 250 -6.98 20.23 -0.49
C ALA A 250 -7.76 19.42 -1.55
N GLU A 251 -7.63 19.79 -2.83
CA GLU A 251 -8.18 19.04 -3.96
C GLU A 251 -7.56 17.63 -4.02
N LEU A 252 -6.22 17.53 -3.91
CA LEU A 252 -5.54 16.23 -3.89
C LEU A 252 -5.98 15.38 -2.68
N CYS A 253 -6.05 15.96 -1.48
CA CYS A 253 -6.52 15.24 -0.30
C CYS A 253 -7.93 14.69 -0.49
N ALA A 254 -8.85 15.49 -1.02
CA ALA A 254 -10.22 15.05 -1.30
C ALA A 254 -10.27 13.92 -2.34
N ALA A 255 -9.47 14.01 -3.40
CA ALA A 255 -9.36 12.95 -4.41
C ALA A 255 -8.82 11.64 -3.80
N ILE A 256 -7.74 11.71 -3.00
CA ILE A 256 -7.15 10.56 -2.32
C ILE A 256 -8.18 9.89 -1.39
N ASP A 257 -8.91 10.65 -0.56
CA ASP A 257 -9.92 10.07 0.34
C ASP A 257 -11.04 9.37 -0.44
N ALA A 258 -11.56 10.01 -1.50
CA ALA A 258 -12.56 9.41 -2.38
C ALA A 258 -12.05 8.14 -3.09
N ASN A 259 -10.80 8.15 -3.55
CA ASN A 259 -10.16 6.99 -4.17
C ASN A 259 -9.99 5.85 -3.17
N GLY A 260 -9.68 6.14 -1.90
CA GLY A 260 -9.61 5.15 -0.84
C GLY A 260 -10.92 4.40 -0.64
N VAL A 261 -12.04 5.13 -0.63
CA VAL A 261 -13.38 4.51 -0.58
C VAL A 261 -13.63 3.61 -1.80
N ARG A 262 -13.20 4.02 -2.99
CA ARG A 262 -13.34 3.21 -4.21
C ARG A 262 -12.44 1.97 -4.17
N ALA A 263 -11.21 2.11 -3.70
CA ALA A 263 -10.24 1.02 -3.64
C ALA A 263 -10.56 0.00 -2.53
N PHE A 264 -10.81 0.46 -1.31
CA PHE A 264 -10.94 -0.41 -0.13
C PHE A 264 -12.39 -0.60 0.36
N GLY A 265 -13.35 0.07 -0.28
CA GLY A 265 -14.76 0.07 0.11
C GLY A 265 -15.10 1.15 1.14
N PRO A 266 -16.36 1.30 1.50
CA PRO A 266 -16.77 2.31 2.48
C PRO A 266 -16.13 1.98 3.85
N TRP A 267 -15.67 3.03 4.48
CA TRP A 267 -15.05 2.98 5.82
C TRP A 267 -16.09 2.76 6.92
#